data_8ad1bb4d30fbd8fbec55ed4deff201c5
#
_entry.id   8ad1bb4d30fbd8fbec55ed4deff201c5
#
_cell.length_a   1.000
_cell.length_b   1.000
_cell.length_c   1.000
_cell.angle_alpha   90.00
_cell.angle_beta   90.00
_cell.angle_gamma   90.00
#
_symmetry.space_group_name_H-M   'P 1'
#
loop_
_entity.id
_entity.type
_entity.pdbx_description
1 polymer ?
#
loop_
_entity_poly.entity_id
_entity_poly.type
_entity_poly.pdbx_seq_one_letter_code
_entity_poly.pdbx_strand_id
1 'polypeptide(L)'
;ARHASERMIVLLDEISWMGKYDSDFPGYLKDAWDDDLKKHETLILVLCGSVSSWIQRNILDSTGFVGRISLELVLGELPVRDCLQFWRQSADGVSSREVFDLLSATGGVPMYLEEIDPTLTTNENLRRMAFTKGGTLFNDFTRIFNDVFGAKAKDKRQILSALAFESKTLSEISESLGKVCGGHVSEALEELELAGFLERDGGINPATGKEAKIARYRIRDN
;
A
#
# COMPACT_ATOMS: atom_id res chain seq x y z
N ALA A 1 30.64 33.22 9.43
CA ALA A 1 30.29 33.96 8.24
C ALA A 1 29.76 32.97 7.18
N ARG A 2 28.55 33.02 6.71
CA ARG A 2 27.95 32.54 5.48
C ARG A 2 28.25 31.09 5.03
N HIS A 3 27.77 30.09 5.76
CA HIS A 3 27.20 28.91 5.15
C HIS A 3 25.69 29.05 5.27
N ALA A 4 25.17 29.98 4.48
CA ALA A 4 23.76 30.14 4.30
C ALA A 4 23.28 29.07 3.36
N SER A 5 22.35 28.25 3.83
CA SER A 5 21.24 27.71 3.09
C SER A 5 21.49 26.56 2.08
N GLU A 6 22.35 25.64 2.35
CA GLU A 6 22.17 24.34 1.69
C GLU A 6 21.04 23.60 2.43
N ARG A 7 20.00 23.25 1.71
CA ARG A 7 18.93 22.39 2.25
C ARG A 7 19.50 21.02 2.52
N MET A 8 19.33 20.53 3.72
CA MET A 8 19.69 19.16 4.10
C MET A 8 18.42 18.31 4.11
N ILE A 9 18.40 17.24 3.36
CA ILE A 9 17.31 16.27 3.36
C ILE A 9 17.83 15.00 4.02
N VAL A 10 17.16 14.58 5.08
CA VAL A 10 17.42 13.31 5.76
C VAL A 10 16.21 12.42 5.55
N LEU A 11 16.41 11.28 4.89
CA LEU A 11 15.39 10.26 4.67
C LEU A 11 15.63 9.10 5.64
N LEU A 12 14.62 8.78 6.42
CA LEU A 12 14.54 7.55 7.19
C LEU A 12 13.55 6.65 6.47
N ASP A 13 14.08 5.67 5.77
CA ASP A 13 13.28 4.71 5.01
C ASP A 13 12.91 3.52 5.90
N GLU A 14 11.74 2.92 5.61
CA GLU A 14 11.20 1.77 6.32
C GLU A 14 11.17 1.93 7.85
N ILE A 15 10.73 3.09 8.35
CA ILE A 15 10.72 3.41 9.79
C ILE A 15 9.93 2.41 10.63
N SER A 16 8.97 1.71 10.04
CA SER A 16 8.20 0.66 10.70
C SER A 16 9.09 -0.50 11.19
N TRP A 17 10.20 -0.76 10.51
CA TRP A 17 11.16 -1.80 10.92
C TRP A 17 11.88 -1.39 12.20
N MET A 18 12.31 -0.13 12.29
CA MET A 18 12.94 0.37 13.50
C MET A 18 12.01 0.23 14.70
N GLY A 19 10.73 0.61 14.54
CA GLY A 19 9.74 0.49 15.60
C GLY A 19 9.25 -0.92 15.92
N LYS A 20 9.43 -1.89 15.01
CA LYS A 20 9.17 -3.31 15.31
C LYS A 20 10.20 -3.90 16.27
N TYR A 21 11.45 -3.43 16.19
CA TYR A 21 12.54 -3.91 17.04
C TYR A 21 12.69 -3.11 18.33
N ASP A 22 12.24 -1.86 18.34
CA ASP A 22 12.32 -0.97 19.49
C ASP A 22 11.00 -0.19 19.64
N SER A 23 10.22 -0.55 20.64
CA SER A 23 8.93 0.10 20.94
C SER A 23 9.06 1.57 21.34
N ASP A 24 10.24 1.97 21.82
CA ASP A 24 10.52 3.33 22.28
C ASP A 24 11.02 4.25 21.14
N PHE A 25 11.31 3.68 19.98
CA PHE A 25 11.80 4.40 18.79
C PHE A 25 10.97 5.64 18.44
N PRO A 26 9.61 5.62 18.43
CA PRO A 26 8.83 6.83 18.15
C PRO A 26 9.08 7.94 19.17
N GLY A 27 9.29 7.58 20.44
CA GLY A 27 9.66 8.52 21.51
C GLY A 27 11.02 9.16 21.25
N TYR A 28 12.02 8.37 20.95
CA TYR A 28 13.37 8.87 20.63
C TYR A 28 13.37 9.78 19.40
N LEU A 29 12.61 9.41 18.37
CA LEU A 29 12.47 10.23 17.16
C LEU A 29 11.83 11.58 17.47
N LYS A 30 10.78 11.58 18.28
CA LYS A 30 10.11 12.79 18.76
C LYS A 30 11.04 13.68 19.57
N ASP A 31 11.77 13.10 20.52
CA ASP A 31 12.69 13.84 21.38
C ASP A 31 13.85 14.41 20.56
N ALA A 32 14.45 13.63 19.66
CA ALA A 32 15.48 14.13 18.73
C ALA A 32 14.97 15.28 17.86
N TRP A 33 13.72 15.21 17.39
CA TRP A 33 13.11 16.32 16.67
C TRP A 33 12.96 17.56 17.55
N ASP A 34 12.41 17.41 18.75
CA ASP A 34 12.09 18.52 19.64
C ASP A 34 13.36 19.17 20.21
N ASP A 35 14.36 18.38 20.55
CA ASP A 35 15.56 18.87 21.23
C ASP A 35 16.59 19.45 20.27
N ASP A 36 16.68 18.91 19.04
CA ASP A 36 17.79 19.29 18.15
C ASP A 36 17.34 19.52 16.69
N LEU A 37 16.73 18.57 16.03
CA LEU A 37 16.54 18.59 14.57
C LEU A 37 15.73 19.80 14.09
N LYS A 38 14.67 20.17 14.79
CA LYS A 38 13.81 21.32 14.44
C LYS A 38 14.52 22.69 14.51
N LYS A 39 15.68 22.76 15.15
CA LYS A 39 16.47 23.99 15.23
C LYS A 39 17.23 24.30 13.94
N HIS A 40 17.36 23.31 13.07
CA HIS A 40 18.00 23.45 11.76
C HIS A 40 16.98 23.87 10.71
N GLU A 41 16.87 25.17 10.46
CA GLU A 41 15.85 25.76 9.57
C GLU A 41 15.88 25.22 8.12
N THR A 42 17.02 24.66 7.70
CA THR A 42 17.20 24.09 6.35
C THR A 42 17.03 22.58 6.29
N LEU A 43 16.77 21.92 7.42
CA LEU A 43 16.58 20.48 7.50
C LEU A 43 15.15 20.10 7.07
N ILE A 44 15.07 19.15 6.17
CA ILE A 44 13.85 18.43 5.83
C ILE A 44 14.04 16.98 6.27
N LEU A 45 13.27 16.54 7.27
CA LEU A 45 13.25 15.15 7.70
C LEU A 45 12.07 14.45 6.99
N VAL A 46 12.38 13.43 6.22
CA VAL A 46 11.40 12.60 5.53
C VAL A 46 11.35 11.24 6.21
N LEU A 47 10.17 10.85 6.65
CA LEU A 47 9.90 9.53 7.19
C LEU A 47 9.17 8.74 6.12
N CYS A 48 9.74 7.63 5.70
CA CYS A 48 9.17 6.77 4.65
C CYS A 48 8.90 5.37 5.20
N GLY A 49 7.90 4.72 4.66
CA GLY A 49 7.60 3.33 4.96
C GLY A 49 6.32 2.89 4.27
N SER A 50 6.14 1.57 4.18
CA SER A 50 4.90 1.00 3.65
C SER A 50 3.71 1.40 4.53
N VAL A 51 2.54 1.62 3.89
CA VAL A 51 1.30 1.88 4.62
C VAL A 51 1.02 0.69 5.52
N SER A 52 1.16 0.88 6.81
CA SER A 52 1.00 -0.18 7.79
C SER A 52 0.29 0.36 9.02
N SER A 53 -0.37 -0.55 9.72
CA SER A 53 -1.00 -0.23 11.01
C SER A 53 -0.01 0.34 12.03
N TRP A 54 1.29 0.04 11.89
CA TRP A 54 2.31 0.58 12.76
C TRP A 54 2.53 2.09 12.53
N ILE A 55 2.72 2.52 11.27
CA ILE A 55 2.88 3.94 10.93
C ILE A 55 1.64 4.72 11.32
N GLN A 56 0.46 4.19 10.98
CA GLN A 56 -0.80 4.82 11.32
C GLN A 56 -0.88 5.09 12.83
N ARG A 57 -0.71 4.06 13.66
CA ARG A 57 -0.88 4.16 15.11
C ARG A 57 0.22 4.94 15.82
N ASN A 58 1.47 4.78 15.40
CA ASN A 58 2.62 5.30 16.13
C ASN A 58 3.12 6.65 15.64
N ILE A 59 2.80 7.03 14.41
CA ILE A 59 3.22 8.29 13.82
C ILE A 59 2.00 9.18 13.52
N LEU A 60 1.09 8.76 12.64
CA LEU A 60 0.01 9.61 12.14
C LEU A 60 -1.05 9.90 13.19
N ASP A 61 -1.55 8.89 13.90
CA ASP A 61 -2.58 9.03 14.94
C ASP A 61 -1.99 9.34 16.32
N SER A 62 -0.66 9.35 16.43
CA SER A 62 -0.01 9.57 17.71
C SER A 62 -0.02 11.04 18.11
N THR A 63 -0.52 11.33 19.31
CA THR A 63 -0.49 12.69 19.88
C THR A 63 0.93 13.24 20.00
N GLY A 64 1.94 12.37 20.05
CA GLY A 64 3.35 12.75 20.08
C GLY A 64 3.82 13.47 18.82
N PHE A 65 3.16 13.26 17.69
CA PHE A 65 3.52 13.86 16.39
C PHE A 65 2.58 14.98 15.94
N VAL A 66 1.55 15.28 16.69
CA VAL A 66 0.63 16.39 16.40
C VAL A 66 1.40 17.70 16.29
N GLY A 67 1.21 18.41 15.18
CA GLY A 67 1.87 19.69 14.89
C GLY A 67 3.36 19.58 14.49
N ARG A 68 3.90 18.37 14.34
CA ARG A 68 5.28 18.12 13.88
C ARG A 68 5.35 17.65 12.43
N ILE A 69 4.27 17.05 11.94
CA ILE A 69 4.14 16.64 10.54
C ILE A 69 3.62 17.83 9.75
N SER A 70 4.38 18.29 8.77
CA SER A 70 4.03 19.41 7.89
C SER A 70 3.43 18.95 6.56
N LEU A 71 3.71 17.73 6.15
CA LEU A 71 3.20 17.14 4.91
C LEU A 71 3.06 15.63 5.09
N GLU A 72 1.92 15.11 4.66
CA GLU A 72 1.65 13.68 4.53
C GLU A 72 1.41 13.37 3.05
N LEU A 73 2.09 12.36 2.54
CA LEU A 73 1.96 11.90 1.16
C LEU A 73 1.70 10.41 1.15
N VAL A 74 0.58 10.01 0.58
CA VAL A 74 0.29 8.61 0.25
C VAL A 74 0.58 8.43 -1.23
N LEU A 75 1.62 7.66 -1.53
CA LEU A 75 2.00 7.33 -2.90
C LEU A 75 1.13 6.15 -3.35
N GLY A 76 0.22 6.40 -4.26
CA GLY A 76 -0.54 5.38 -4.96
C GLY A 76 0.14 4.96 -6.25
N GLU A 77 -0.56 4.13 -7.01
CA GLU A 77 -0.16 3.75 -8.35
C GLU A 77 -0.12 4.96 -9.28
N LEU A 78 0.73 4.88 -10.29
CA LEU A 78 0.79 5.91 -11.33
C LEU A 78 -0.53 5.96 -12.12
N PRO A 79 -1.05 7.16 -12.40
CA PRO A 79 -2.17 7.31 -13.31
C PRO A 79 -1.85 6.73 -14.70
N VAL A 80 -2.83 6.17 -15.39
CA VAL A 80 -2.66 5.57 -16.73
C VAL A 80 -1.88 6.49 -17.69
N ARG A 81 -2.16 7.80 -17.63
CA ARG A 81 -1.46 8.80 -18.44
C ARG A 81 0.05 8.79 -18.23
N ASP A 82 0.49 8.58 -17.00
CA ASP A 82 1.90 8.61 -16.64
C ASP A 82 2.56 7.24 -16.89
N CYS A 83 1.81 6.14 -16.75
CA CYS A 83 2.26 4.80 -17.15
C CYS A 83 2.68 4.73 -18.62
N LEU A 84 1.98 5.44 -19.50
CA LEU A 84 2.30 5.49 -20.92
C LEU A 84 3.73 6.03 -21.22
N GLN A 85 4.34 6.75 -20.29
CA GLN A 85 5.69 7.29 -20.49
C GLN A 85 6.75 6.19 -20.50
N PHE A 86 6.51 5.04 -19.87
CA PHE A 86 7.42 3.91 -19.87
C PHE A 86 7.62 3.32 -21.27
N TRP A 87 6.63 3.46 -22.17
CA TRP A 87 6.64 2.84 -23.50
C TRP A 87 6.70 3.84 -24.66
N ARG A 88 6.72 5.14 -24.39
CA ARG A 88 6.73 6.19 -25.42
C ARG A 88 7.94 6.17 -26.36
N GLN A 89 9.04 5.55 -25.95
CA GLN A 89 10.26 5.48 -26.74
C GLN A 89 10.29 4.27 -27.70
N SER A 90 9.31 3.37 -27.61
CA SER A 90 9.19 2.23 -28.52
C SER A 90 8.52 2.71 -29.81
N ALA A 91 9.27 2.73 -30.92
CA ALA A 91 8.91 3.39 -32.17
C ALA A 91 7.62 2.88 -32.84
N ASP A 92 7.16 1.69 -32.53
CA ASP A 92 5.97 1.07 -33.12
C ASP A 92 4.76 0.97 -32.18
N GLY A 93 4.83 1.65 -31.06
CA GLY A 93 3.70 1.92 -30.16
C GLY A 93 2.88 0.71 -29.72
N VAL A 94 2.96 0.39 -28.45
CA VAL A 94 1.98 -0.50 -27.80
C VAL A 94 0.58 0.09 -28.00
N SER A 95 -0.36 -0.69 -28.54
CA SER A 95 -1.71 -0.21 -28.77
C SER A 95 -2.42 0.11 -27.44
N SER A 96 -3.42 1.00 -27.46
CA SER A 96 -4.18 1.32 -26.25
C SER A 96 -4.82 0.09 -25.59
N ARG A 97 -5.15 -0.92 -26.40
CA ARG A 97 -5.69 -2.19 -25.90
C ARG A 97 -4.63 -2.99 -25.15
N GLU A 98 -3.43 -3.11 -25.72
CA GLU A 98 -2.31 -3.80 -25.07
C GLU A 98 -1.88 -3.11 -23.78
N VAL A 99 -1.85 -1.77 -23.77
CA VAL A 99 -1.62 -0.99 -22.54
C VAL A 99 -2.64 -1.33 -21.48
N PHE A 100 -3.93 -1.36 -21.83
CA PHE A 100 -4.99 -1.69 -20.90
C PHE A 100 -4.83 -3.10 -20.35
N ASP A 101 -4.56 -4.08 -21.21
CA ASP A 101 -4.39 -5.48 -20.82
C ASP A 101 -3.13 -5.66 -19.93
N LEU A 102 -2.04 -4.95 -20.18
CA LEU A 102 -0.85 -4.94 -19.33
C LEU A 102 -1.14 -4.30 -17.96
N LEU A 103 -1.74 -3.12 -17.95
CA LEU A 103 -2.06 -2.40 -16.72
C LEU A 103 -3.09 -3.12 -15.85
N SER A 104 -3.96 -3.95 -16.45
CA SER A 104 -4.89 -4.78 -15.67
C SER A 104 -4.20 -5.83 -14.80
N ALA A 105 -2.94 -6.16 -15.09
CA ALA A 105 -2.15 -7.11 -14.32
C ALA A 105 -1.02 -6.45 -13.49
N THR A 106 -0.45 -5.35 -14.00
CA THR A 106 0.68 -4.68 -13.34
C THR A 106 0.26 -3.51 -12.47
N GLY A 107 -0.98 -3.00 -12.64
CA GLY A 107 -1.36 -1.71 -12.12
C GLY A 107 -0.44 -0.60 -12.65
N GLY A 108 -0.45 0.52 -11.95
CA GLY A 108 0.47 1.64 -12.17
C GLY A 108 1.74 1.57 -11.31
N VAL A 109 2.21 0.37 -10.97
CA VAL A 109 3.40 0.17 -10.15
C VAL A 109 4.67 0.30 -11.00
N PRO A 110 5.53 1.33 -10.79
CA PRO A 110 6.67 1.61 -11.64
C PRO A 110 7.59 0.41 -11.87
N MET A 111 7.88 -0.35 -10.82
CA MET A 111 8.74 -1.52 -10.88
C MET A 111 8.23 -2.57 -11.88
N TYR A 112 6.92 -2.81 -11.92
CA TYR A 112 6.35 -3.75 -12.88
C TYR A 112 6.30 -3.17 -14.29
N LEU A 113 6.08 -1.86 -14.43
CA LEU A 113 6.08 -1.18 -15.72
C LEU A 113 7.46 -1.20 -16.38
N GLU A 114 8.54 -1.08 -15.60
CA GLU A 114 9.92 -1.17 -16.07
C GLU A 114 10.29 -2.58 -16.57
N GLU A 115 9.64 -3.62 -16.06
CA GLU A 115 9.89 -5.00 -16.50
C GLU A 115 9.21 -5.37 -17.80
N ILE A 116 8.25 -4.58 -18.26
CA ILE A 116 7.56 -4.84 -19.53
C ILE A 116 8.53 -4.64 -20.69
N ASP A 117 8.73 -5.70 -21.47
CA ASP A 117 9.51 -5.67 -22.69
C ASP A 117 8.62 -5.24 -23.87
N PRO A 118 8.84 -4.04 -24.44
CA PRO A 118 8.00 -3.53 -25.53
C PRO A 118 8.19 -4.28 -26.85
N THR A 119 9.17 -5.16 -26.95
CA THR A 119 9.39 -6.02 -28.14
C THR A 119 8.58 -7.30 -28.11
N LEU A 120 8.02 -7.65 -26.95
CA LEU A 120 7.18 -8.82 -26.73
C LEU A 120 5.69 -8.44 -26.79
N THR A 121 4.88 -9.38 -27.18
CA THR A 121 3.41 -9.22 -27.09
C THR A 121 2.96 -9.12 -25.63
N THR A 122 1.77 -8.54 -25.41
CA THR A 122 1.12 -8.50 -24.10
C THR A 122 1.06 -9.87 -23.43
N ASN A 123 0.65 -10.90 -24.17
CA ASN A 123 0.55 -12.27 -23.64
C ASN A 123 1.91 -12.84 -23.21
N GLU A 124 2.97 -12.55 -23.96
CA GLU A 124 4.33 -12.99 -23.60
C GLU A 124 4.82 -12.28 -22.35
N ASN A 125 4.61 -10.96 -22.24
CA ASN A 125 4.94 -10.21 -21.04
C ASN A 125 4.18 -10.75 -19.82
N LEU A 126 2.87 -10.89 -19.89
CA LEU A 126 2.05 -11.41 -18.79
C LEU A 126 2.46 -12.84 -18.40
N ARG A 127 2.73 -13.69 -19.39
CA ARG A 127 3.19 -15.07 -19.13
C ARG A 127 4.53 -15.07 -18.40
N ARG A 128 5.48 -14.24 -18.81
CA ARG A 128 6.80 -14.12 -18.20
C ARG A 128 6.70 -13.61 -16.77
N MET A 129 5.93 -12.55 -16.54
CA MET A 129 5.86 -11.88 -15.25
C MET A 129 4.98 -12.61 -14.24
N ALA A 130 3.79 -13.09 -14.64
CA ALA A 130 2.77 -13.59 -13.72
C ALA A 130 2.64 -15.13 -13.71
N PHE A 131 2.99 -15.83 -14.80
CA PHE A 131 2.73 -17.26 -14.95
C PHE A 131 3.99 -18.12 -15.10
N THR A 132 5.17 -17.52 -14.98
CA THR A 132 6.43 -18.24 -15.00
C THR A 132 7.02 -18.28 -13.59
N LYS A 133 7.47 -19.47 -13.18
CA LYS A 133 8.16 -19.65 -11.90
C LYS A 133 9.42 -18.78 -11.89
N GLY A 134 9.47 -17.78 -11.05
CA GLY A 134 10.53 -16.77 -11.02
C GLY A 134 10.13 -15.43 -11.64
N GLY A 135 8.96 -15.32 -12.25
CA GLY A 135 8.38 -14.04 -12.65
C GLY A 135 8.10 -13.15 -11.45
N THR A 136 8.26 -11.85 -11.62
CA THR A 136 8.17 -10.88 -10.53
C THR A 136 6.78 -10.93 -9.89
N LEU A 137 5.72 -10.78 -10.66
CA LEU A 137 4.34 -10.83 -10.15
C LEU A 137 3.99 -12.18 -9.51
N PHE A 138 4.57 -13.29 -10.01
CA PHE A 138 4.31 -14.63 -9.47
C PHE A 138 4.76 -14.77 -8.00
N ASN A 139 5.86 -14.13 -7.64
CA ASN A 139 6.47 -14.27 -6.31
C ASN A 139 6.14 -13.10 -5.37
N ASP A 140 5.93 -11.91 -5.91
CA ASP A 140 5.85 -10.69 -5.11
C ASP A 140 4.65 -10.64 -4.21
N PHE A 141 3.49 -11.10 -4.64
CA PHE A 141 2.33 -11.18 -3.75
C PHE A 141 2.68 -11.92 -2.44
N THR A 142 3.35 -13.06 -2.56
CA THR A 142 3.70 -13.84 -1.37
C THR A 142 4.76 -13.15 -0.51
N ARG A 143 5.74 -12.51 -1.13
CA ARG A 143 6.82 -11.78 -0.43
C ARG A 143 6.28 -10.56 0.29
N ILE A 144 5.63 -9.67 -0.43
CA ILE A 144 5.06 -8.42 0.09
C ILE A 144 4.05 -8.74 1.20
N PHE A 145 3.18 -9.71 0.96
CA PHE A 145 2.17 -10.11 1.93
C PHE A 145 2.77 -10.66 3.24
N ASN A 146 3.82 -11.47 3.13
CA ASN A 146 4.52 -11.97 4.31
C ASN A 146 5.30 -10.86 5.03
N ASP A 147 5.86 -9.93 4.29
CA ASP A 147 6.62 -8.81 4.85
C ASP A 147 5.71 -7.86 5.64
N VAL A 148 4.58 -7.49 5.05
CA VAL A 148 3.59 -6.62 5.70
C VAL A 148 2.96 -7.28 6.93
N PHE A 149 2.52 -8.54 6.84
CA PHE A 149 1.70 -9.18 7.88
C PHE A 149 2.44 -10.19 8.76
N GLY A 150 3.64 -10.63 8.39
CA GLY A 150 4.45 -11.54 9.18
C GLY A 150 3.71 -12.80 9.61
N ALA A 151 3.70 -13.08 10.92
CA ALA A 151 3.03 -14.26 11.48
C ALA A 151 1.51 -14.29 11.24
N LYS A 152 0.88 -13.13 11.04
CA LYS A 152 -0.57 -13.02 10.77
C LYS A 152 -0.92 -13.23 9.28
N ALA A 153 0.06 -13.40 8.39
CA ALA A 153 -0.16 -13.52 6.95
C ALA A 153 -1.09 -14.69 6.57
N LYS A 154 -0.98 -15.83 7.24
CA LYS A 154 -1.79 -17.02 6.96
C LYS A 154 -3.30 -16.76 7.11
N ASP A 155 -3.70 -16.15 8.21
CA ASP A 155 -5.12 -15.87 8.50
C ASP A 155 -5.68 -14.84 7.51
N LYS A 156 -4.90 -13.82 7.17
CA LYS A 156 -5.29 -12.80 6.21
C LYS A 156 -5.44 -13.33 4.78
N ARG A 157 -4.58 -14.28 4.37
CA ARG A 157 -4.75 -14.96 3.07
C ARG A 157 -6.06 -15.75 2.98
N GLN A 158 -6.53 -16.36 4.09
CA GLN A 158 -7.82 -17.03 4.10
C GLN A 158 -8.96 -16.05 3.84
N ILE A 159 -8.87 -14.82 4.38
CA ILE A 159 -9.86 -13.75 4.12
C ILE A 159 -9.84 -13.38 2.63
N LEU A 160 -8.66 -13.12 2.05
CA LEU A 160 -8.54 -12.82 0.61
C LEU A 160 -9.07 -13.96 -0.25
N SER A 161 -8.77 -15.22 0.10
CA SER A 161 -9.30 -16.38 -0.62
C SER A 161 -10.83 -16.45 -0.58
N ALA A 162 -11.45 -16.06 0.55
CA ALA A 162 -12.91 -16.02 0.66
C ALA A 162 -13.55 -14.91 -0.19
N LEU A 163 -12.77 -13.89 -0.56
CA LEU A 163 -13.19 -12.73 -1.37
C LEU A 163 -12.78 -12.82 -2.83
N ALA A 164 -12.06 -13.89 -3.24
CA ALA A 164 -11.43 -13.98 -4.55
C ALA A 164 -12.39 -13.85 -5.75
N PHE A 165 -13.66 -14.19 -5.57
CA PHE A 165 -14.65 -14.22 -6.67
C PHE A 165 -15.83 -13.27 -6.48
N GLU A 166 -16.02 -12.77 -5.26
CA GLU A 166 -17.18 -11.92 -4.94
C GLU A 166 -16.94 -11.05 -3.70
N SER A 167 -17.62 -9.92 -3.64
CA SER A 167 -17.64 -9.09 -2.44
C SER A 167 -18.51 -9.74 -1.36
N LYS A 168 -18.07 -9.65 -0.10
CA LYS A 168 -18.77 -10.21 1.06
C LYS A 168 -18.88 -9.22 2.20
N THR A 169 -19.91 -9.39 3.01
CA THR A 169 -20.04 -8.72 4.32
C THR A 169 -19.14 -9.39 5.36
N LEU A 170 -18.89 -8.72 6.47
CA LEU A 170 -18.15 -9.28 7.62
C LEU A 170 -18.76 -10.63 8.09
N SER A 171 -20.09 -10.74 8.10
CA SER A 171 -20.80 -11.97 8.52
C SER A 171 -20.53 -13.12 7.55
N GLU A 172 -20.67 -12.88 6.24
CA GLU A 172 -20.42 -13.87 5.18
C GLU A 172 -18.95 -14.32 5.13
N ILE A 173 -18.01 -13.41 5.41
CA ILE A 173 -16.58 -13.74 5.54
C ILE A 173 -16.36 -14.65 6.76
N SER A 174 -16.90 -14.27 7.90
CA SER A 174 -16.75 -15.04 9.15
C SER A 174 -17.32 -16.45 9.01
N GLU A 175 -18.49 -16.59 8.38
CA GLU A 175 -19.11 -17.87 8.06
C GLU A 175 -18.24 -18.71 7.12
N SER A 176 -17.72 -18.10 6.04
CA SER A 176 -16.83 -18.78 5.09
C SER A 176 -15.54 -19.32 5.73
N LEU A 177 -15.08 -18.67 6.82
CA LEU A 177 -13.89 -19.06 7.57
C LEU A 177 -14.20 -20.03 8.72
N GLY A 178 -15.48 -20.36 8.97
CA GLY A 178 -15.91 -21.13 10.16
C GLY A 178 -15.57 -20.44 11.48
N LYS A 179 -15.44 -19.10 11.47
CA LYS A 179 -15.11 -18.29 12.64
C LYS A 179 -16.34 -17.53 13.13
N VAL A 180 -16.40 -17.29 14.44
CA VAL A 180 -17.43 -16.42 15.01
C VAL A 180 -17.18 -14.99 14.54
N CYS A 181 -18.25 -14.32 14.10
CA CYS A 181 -18.20 -12.90 13.77
C CYS A 181 -17.75 -12.11 15.00
N GLY A 182 -16.58 -11.50 14.97
CA GLY A 182 -15.99 -10.84 16.13
C GLY A 182 -14.79 -9.97 15.81
N GLY A 183 -14.26 -9.32 16.84
CA GLY A 183 -13.20 -8.31 16.73
C GLY A 183 -11.97 -8.75 15.93
N HIS A 184 -11.62 -10.03 15.99
CA HIS A 184 -10.43 -10.54 15.31
C HIS A 184 -10.54 -10.51 13.76
N VAL A 185 -11.73 -10.80 13.22
CA VAL A 185 -11.98 -10.72 11.76
C VAL A 185 -12.07 -9.27 11.33
N SER A 186 -12.72 -8.42 12.13
CA SER A 186 -12.82 -6.98 11.87
C SER A 186 -11.43 -6.31 11.85
N GLU A 187 -10.59 -6.60 12.84
CA GLU A 187 -9.21 -6.09 12.89
C GLU A 187 -8.40 -6.53 11.67
N ALA A 188 -8.54 -7.81 11.27
CA ALA A 188 -7.84 -8.32 10.11
C ALA A 188 -8.29 -7.65 8.79
N LEU A 189 -9.59 -7.33 8.66
CA LEU A 189 -10.12 -6.60 7.51
C LEU A 189 -9.62 -5.15 7.49
N GLU A 190 -9.61 -4.46 8.63
CA GLU A 190 -9.06 -3.11 8.73
C GLU A 190 -7.57 -3.07 8.37
N GLU A 191 -6.78 -4.03 8.84
CA GLU A 191 -5.36 -4.12 8.47
C GLU A 191 -5.15 -4.42 6.98
N LEU A 192 -6.01 -5.24 6.35
CA LEU A 192 -5.97 -5.52 4.92
C LEU A 192 -6.41 -4.32 4.07
N GLU A 193 -7.44 -3.59 4.51
CA GLU A 193 -7.91 -2.36 3.88
C GLU A 193 -6.84 -1.28 3.95
N LEU A 194 -6.25 -1.06 5.12
CA LEU A 194 -5.17 -0.09 5.34
C LEU A 194 -3.95 -0.39 4.47
N ALA A 195 -3.61 -1.67 4.33
CA ALA A 195 -2.50 -2.11 3.49
C ALA A 195 -2.84 -2.12 1.98
N GLY A 196 -4.06 -1.76 1.60
CA GLY A 196 -4.47 -1.64 0.20
C GLY A 196 -4.83 -2.95 -0.50
N PHE A 197 -4.98 -4.06 0.22
CA PHE A 197 -5.39 -5.34 -0.36
C PHE A 197 -6.91 -5.48 -0.50
N LEU A 198 -7.67 -4.74 0.30
CA LEU A 198 -9.12 -4.74 0.28
C LEU A 198 -9.66 -3.33 0.08
N GLU A 199 -10.84 -3.26 -0.46
CA GLU A 199 -11.67 -2.07 -0.48
C GLU A 199 -12.99 -2.35 0.23
N ARG A 200 -13.42 -1.37 1.03
CA ARG A 200 -14.68 -1.42 1.76
C ARG A 200 -15.72 -0.56 1.05
N ASP A 201 -16.70 -1.20 0.47
CA ASP A 201 -17.82 -0.54 -0.16
C ASP A 201 -18.92 -0.26 0.87
N GLY A 202 -19.05 0.99 1.28
CA GLY A 202 -20.17 1.49 2.07
C GLY A 202 -21.36 1.79 1.17
N GLY A 203 -22.49 1.11 1.40
CA GLY A 203 -23.73 1.47 0.73
C GLY A 203 -24.32 2.76 1.31
N ILE A 204 -25.08 3.50 0.51
CA ILE A 204 -25.94 4.59 1.00
C ILE A 204 -27.35 4.02 1.19
N ASN A 205 -27.95 4.21 2.36
CA ASN A 205 -29.36 3.88 2.58
C ASN A 205 -30.24 4.88 1.79
N PRO A 206 -30.97 4.42 0.77
CA PRO A 206 -31.73 5.32 -0.12
C PRO A 206 -32.82 6.11 0.61
N ALA A 207 -33.34 5.56 1.71
CA ALA A 207 -34.42 6.20 2.46
C ALA A 207 -33.94 7.31 3.40
N THR A 208 -32.69 7.26 3.85
CA THR A 208 -32.17 8.20 4.86
C THR A 208 -31.00 9.04 4.36
N GLY A 209 -30.42 8.71 3.21
CA GLY A 209 -29.20 9.34 2.66
C GLY A 209 -27.94 9.11 3.51
N LYS A 210 -28.03 8.27 4.54
CA LYS A 210 -26.90 7.96 5.42
C LYS A 210 -26.20 6.68 4.95
N GLU A 211 -24.95 6.52 5.35
CA GLU A 211 -24.20 5.28 5.11
C GLU A 211 -24.99 4.07 5.62
N ALA A 212 -25.02 3.02 4.81
CA ALA A 212 -25.62 1.77 5.20
C ALA A 212 -24.80 1.13 6.33
N LYS A 213 -25.48 0.53 7.29
CA LYS A 213 -24.83 -0.18 8.42
C LYS A 213 -24.03 -1.41 7.98
N ILE A 214 -24.28 -1.90 6.78
CA ILE A 214 -23.64 -3.11 6.25
C ILE A 214 -22.71 -2.68 5.13
N ALA A 215 -21.41 -2.84 5.36
CA ALA A 215 -20.37 -2.69 4.36
C ALA A 215 -20.06 -4.06 3.72
N ARG A 216 -19.69 -4.04 2.44
CA ARG A 216 -19.13 -5.19 1.74
C ARG A 216 -17.64 -4.96 1.51
N TYR A 217 -16.89 -6.03 1.57
CA TYR A 217 -15.47 -6.03 1.31
C TYR A 217 -15.20 -6.75 0.00
N ARG A 218 -14.31 -6.24 -0.79
CA ARG A 218 -13.81 -6.85 -2.02
C ARG A 218 -12.29 -6.75 -2.10
N ILE A 219 -11.67 -7.62 -2.87
CA ILE A 219 -10.27 -7.44 -3.23
C ILE A 219 -10.18 -6.13 -4.03
N ARG A 220 -9.18 -5.33 -3.72
CA ARG A 220 -8.87 -4.16 -4.51
C ARG A 220 -8.27 -4.62 -5.83
N ASP A 221 -8.95 -4.32 -6.93
CA ASP A 221 -8.45 -4.60 -8.26
C ASP A 221 -7.32 -3.63 -8.59
N ASN A 222 -6.26 -4.17 -9.14
CA ASN A 222 -5.17 -3.40 -9.73
C ASN A 222 -5.41 -3.20 -11.21
#